data_b05bb3227fb0779d7ed760b91391743f
#
_entry.id   b05bb3227fb0779d7ed760b91391743f
#
_cell.length_a   1.000
_cell.length_b   1.000
_cell.length_c   1.000
_cell.angle_alpha   90.00
_cell.angle_beta   90.00
_cell.angle_gamma   90.00
#
_symmetry.space_group_name_H-M   'P 1'
#
loop_
_entity.id
_entity.type
_entity.pdbx_description
1 polymer ?
#
loop_
_entity_poly.entity_id
_entity_poly.type
_entity_poly.pdbx_seq_one_letter_code
_entity_poly.pdbx_strand_id
1 'polypeptide(L)'
;MWILFAVGSAFFAGATSVLAKAGIKSVSSNFATAFRTGVVLIFSWLMVFVVGCQNVVSTIAPRALVFLALSGAATGLSWLCYFKALSIGYLSKVVAVDKSSTFLTILLALIFFREPFHWLTGLGIAVMSAGTALMLE
;
A
#
# COMPACT_ATOMS: atom_id res chain seq x y z
N MET A 1 -0.29 -19.97 7.16
CA MET A 1 0.83 -19.41 6.40
C MET A 1 0.62 -17.97 5.95
N TRP A 2 -0.56 -17.56 5.46
CA TRP A 2 -0.82 -16.18 5.01
C TRP A 2 -0.57 -15.11 6.11
N ILE A 3 -0.83 -15.43 7.37
CA ILE A 3 -0.63 -14.51 8.51
C ILE A 3 0.84 -14.11 8.66
N LEU A 4 1.79 -15.03 8.47
CA LEU A 4 3.23 -14.72 8.55
C LEU A 4 3.64 -13.69 7.49
N PHE A 5 3.15 -13.86 6.26
CA PHE A 5 3.41 -12.90 5.18
C PHE A 5 2.74 -11.55 5.45
N ALA A 6 1.53 -11.54 6.04
CA ALA A 6 0.84 -10.31 6.41
C ALA A 6 1.58 -9.54 7.51
N VAL A 7 2.08 -10.24 8.55
CA VAL A 7 2.88 -9.62 9.62
C VAL A 7 4.21 -9.09 9.07
N GLY A 8 4.89 -9.88 8.23
CA GLY A 8 6.10 -9.42 7.55
C GLY A 8 5.87 -8.16 6.71
N SER A 9 4.78 -8.14 5.93
CA SER A 9 4.37 -6.95 5.16
C SER A 9 4.13 -5.73 6.06
N ALA A 10 3.44 -5.92 7.19
CA ALA A 10 3.18 -4.83 8.12
C ALA A 10 4.47 -4.27 8.74
N PHE A 11 5.43 -5.13 9.08
CA PHE A 11 6.73 -4.73 9.60
C PHE A 11 7.50 -3.87 8.57
N PHE A 12 7.63 -4.36 7.35
CA PHE A 12 8.31 -3.61 6.28
C PHE A 12 7.57 -2.33 5.88
N ALA A 13 6.24 -2.32 5.93
CA ALA A 13 5.46 -1.10 5.68
C ALA A 13 5.72 -0.03 6.75
N GLY A 14 5.84 -0.43 8.02
CA GLY A 14 6.22 0.47 9.11
C GLY A 14 7.63 1.05 8.92
N ALA A 15 8.62 0.17 8.69
CA ALA A 15 9.99 0.58 8.42
C ALA A 15 10.07 1.53 7.21
N THR A 16 9.35 1.22 6.13
CA THR A 16 9.25 2.06 4.94
C THR A 16 8.78 3.47 5.26
N SER A 17 7.76 3.62 6.09
CA SER A 17 7.18 4.93 6.43
C SER A 17 8.19 5.81 7.19
N VAL A 18 8.97 5.22 8.11
CA VAL A 18 10.02 5.93 8.86
C VAL A 18 11.17 6.33 7.94
N LEU A 19 11.66 5.41 7.11
CA LEU A 19 12.74 5.68 6.15
C LEU A 19 12.32 6.73 5.12
N ALA A 20 11.07 6.66 4.62
CA ALA A 20 10.53 7.65 3.70
C ALA A 20 10.51 9.05 4.33
N LYS A 21 10.06 9.16 5.59
CA LYS A 21 10.04 10.45 6.31
C LYS A 21 11.44 11.00 6.52
N ALA A 22 12.41 10.15 6.80
CA ALA A 22 13.81 10.56 6.93
C ALA A 22 14.39 11.07 5.59
N GLY A 23 14.12 10.34 4.51
CA GLY A 23 14.64 10.67 3.17
C GLY A 23 14.03 11.92 2.54
N ILE A 24 12.76 12.21 2.82
CA ILE A 24 12.04 13.32 2.18
C ILE A 24 12.41 14.70 2.71
N LYS A 25 13.18 14.77 3.81
CA LYS A 25 13.58 16.06 4.42
C LYS A 25 14.44 16.95 3.52
N SER A 26 15.22 16.34 2.63
CA SER A 26 16.20 17.03 1.78
C SER A 26 15.88 16.98 0.29
N VAL A 27 14.77 16.31 -0.09
CA VAL A 27 14.46 16.01 -1.50
C VAL A 27 13.01 16.33 -1.79
N SER A 28 12.69 16.71 -3.04
CA SER A 28 11.30 16.90 -3.43
C SER A 28 10.49 15.61 -3.34
N SER A 29 9.25 15.71 -2.89
CA SER A 29 8.31 14.60 -2.73
C SER A 29 8.19 13.73 -3.99
N ASN A 30 8.08 14.37 -5.16
CA ASN A 30 7.93 13.67 -6.43
C ASN A 30 9.19 12.88 -6.80
N PHE A 31 10.38 13.45 -6.57
CA PHE A 31 11.65 12.76 -6.81
C PHE A 31 11.81 11.57 -5.85
N ALA A 32 11.49 11.74 -4.58
CA ALA A 32 11.54 10.67 -3.59
C ALA A 32 10.64 9.50 -3.98
N THR A 33 9.42 9.79 -4.47
CA THR A 33 8.50 8.77 -4.98
C THR A 33 9.07 8.06 -6.19
N ALA A 34 9.59 8.80 -7.18
CA ALA A 34 10.14 8.23 -8.41
C ALA A 34 11.36 7.33 -8.13
N PHE A 35 12.31 7.82 -7.34
CA PHE A 35 13.50 7.06 -6.96
C PHE A 35 13.15 5.75 -6.24
N ARG A 36 12.29 5.83 -5.24
CA ARG A 36 11.81 4.65 -4.51
C ARG A 36 11.11 3.65 -5.42
N THR A 37 10.25 4.13 -6.32
CA THR A 37 9.54 3.27 -7.28
C THR A 37 10.53 2.55 -8.19
N GLY A 38 11.57 3.23 -8.63
CA GLY A 38 12.67 2.60 -9.41
C GLY A 38 13.35 1.47 -8.65
N VAL A 39 13.68 1.68 -7.38
CA VAL A 39 14.26 0.62 -6.53
C VAL A 39 13.31 -0.56 -6.38
N VAL A 40 12.03 -0.30 -6.12
CA VAL A 40 11.01 -1.37 -6.01
C VAL A 40 10.86 -2.13 -7.33
N LEU A 41 10.88 -1.43 -8.47
CA LEU A 41 10.81 -2.05 -9.79
C LEU A 41 11.97 -3.02 -10.01
N ILE A 42 13.21 -2.57 -9.75
CA ILE A 42 14.41 -3.41 -9.90
C ILE A 42 14.31 -4.64 -8.99
N PHE A 43 13.94 -4.43 -7.72
CA PHE A 43 13.83 -5.52 -6.76
C PHE A 43 12.74 -6.52 -7.15
N SER A 44 11.61 -6.05 -7.67
CA SER A 44 10.51 -6.92 -8.12
C SER A 44 10.93 -7.77 -9.34
N TRP A 45 11.62 -7.17 -10.32
CA TRP A 45 12.12 -7.91 -11.47
C TRP A 45 13.21 -8.92 -11.08
N LEU A 46 14.10 -8.55 -10.16
CA LEU A 46 15.11 -9.48 -9.64
C LEU A 46 14.44 -10.71 -9.02
N MET A 47 13.35 -10.53 -8.26
CA MET A 47 12.59 -11.65 -7.70
C MET A 47 11.92 -12.51 -8.77
N VAL A 48 11.42 -11.92 -9.86
CA VAL A 48 10.87 -12.67 -11.01
C VAL A 48 11.93 -13.57 -11.62
N PHE A 49 13.17 -13.08 -11.78
CA PHE A 49 14.28 -13.87 -12.31
C PHE A 49 14.72 -14.97 -11.34
N VAL A 50 14.84 -14.67 -10.05
CA VAL A 50 15.26 -15.64 -9.02
C VAL A 50 14.26 -16.80 -8.91
N VAL A 51 12.95 -16.49 -8.98
CA VAL A 51 11.88 -17.50 -8.92
C VAL A 51 11.67 -18.22 -10.27
N GLY A 52 12.22 -17.69 -11.35
CA GLY A 52 12.10 -18.29 -12.68
C GLY A 52 10.73 -18.11 -13.34
N CYS A 53 9.98 -17.07 -12.96
CA CYS A 53 8.62 -16.82 -13.44
C CYS A 53 8.57 -15.98 -14.74
N GLN A 54 9.69 -15.76 -15.43
CA GLN A 54 9.72 -14.93 -16.64
C GLN A 54 8.85 -15.46 -17.78
N ASN A 55 8.64 -16.77 -17.85
CA ASN A 55 7.85 -17.38 -18.92
C ASN A 55 6.34 -17.24 -18.73
N VAL A 56 5.91 -16.79 -17.56
CA VAL A 56 4.48 -16.60 -17.26
C VAL A 56 3.89 -15.43 -18.05
N VAL A 57 4.71 -14.47 -18.47
CA VAL A 57 4.26 -13.26 -19.20
C VAL A 57 3.50 -13.62 -20.48
N SER A 58 3.94 -14.68 -21.18
CA SER A 58 3.28 -15.14 -22.42
C SER A 58 1.94 -15.86 -22.19
N THR A 59 1.67 -16.28 -20.97
CA THR A 59 0.45 -17.05 -20.60
C THR A 59 -0.61 -16.19 -19.88
N ILE A 60 -0.30 -14.94 -19.55
CA ILE A 60 -1.23 -14.06 -18.83
C ILE A 60 -2.35 -13.57 -19.76
N ALA A 61 -3.60 -13.76 -19.34
CA ALA A 61 -4.74 -13.22 -20.06
C ALA A 61 -4.66 -11.68 -20.18
N PRO A 62 -4.92 -11.09 -21.35
CA PRO A 62 -4.84 -9.62 -21.54
C PRO A 62 -5.70 -8.83 -20.54
N ARG A 63 -6.82 -9.39 -20.14
CA ARG A 63 -7.70 -8.81 -19.12
C ARG A 63 -7.01 -8.67 -17.76
N ALA A 64 -6.22 -9.65 -17.35
CA ALA A 64 -5.46 -9.59 -16.10
C ALA A 64 -4.39 -8.50 -16.15
N LEU A 65 -3.71 -8.34 -17.29
CA LEU A 65 -2.72 -7.28 -17.48
C LEU A 65 -3.33 -5.87 -17.36
N VAL A 66 -4.55 -5.67 -17.89
CA VAL A 66 -5.26 -4.39 -17.75
C VAL A 66 -5.56 -4.09 -16.27
N PHE A 67 -6.07 -5.08 -15.50
CA PHE A 67 -6.32 -4.87 -14.07
C PHE A 67 -5.05 -4.61 -13.29
N LEU A 68 -3.96 -5.31 -13.60
CA LEU A 68 -2.66 -5.08 -12.96
C LEU A 68 -2.11 -3.68 -13.30
N ALA A 69 -2.26 -3.23 -14.55
CA ALA A 69 -1.84 -1.90 -14.96
C ALA A 69 -2.65 -0.80 -14.25
N LEU A 70 -3.97 -0.95 -14.15
CA LEU A 70 -4.83 -0.04 -13.41
C LEU A 70 -4.49 -0.01 -11.92
N SER A 71 -4.24 -1.17 -11.32
CA SER A 71 -3.79 -1.28 -9.94
C SER A 71 -2.44 -0.58 -9.72
N GLY A 72 -1.50 -0.76 -10.65
CA GLY A 72 -0.20 -0.07 -10.63
C GLY A 72 -0.36 1.45 -10.71
N ALA A 73 -1.21 1.95 -11.60
CA ALA A 73 -1.52 3.38 -11.72
C ALA A 73 -2.13 3.94 -10.43
N ALA A 74 -3.11 3.24 -9.86
CA ALA A 74 -3.71 3.62 -8.58
C ALA A 74 -2.69 3.66 -7.44
N THR A 75 -1.78 2.68 -7.38
CA THR A 75 -0.68 2.65 -6.42
C THR A 75 0.26 3.84 -6.59
N GLY A 76 0.62 4.18 -7.82
CA GLY A 76 1.47 5.31 -8.13
C GLY A 76 0.85 6.64 -7.67
N LEU A 77 -0.42 6.87 -7.98
CA LEU A 77 -1.17 8.04 -7.51
C LEU A 77 -1.26 8.10 -5.98
N SER A 78 -1.55 6.98 -5.34
CA SER A 78 -1.58 6.87 -3.88
C SER A 78 -0.25 7.25 -3.27
N TRP A 79 0.87 6.77 -3.80
CA TRP A 79 2.19 7.09 -3.31
C TRP A 79 2.59 8.54 -3.51
N LEU A 80 2.23 9.16 -4.63
CA LEU A 80 2.44 10.60 -4.84
C LEU A 80 1.72 11.43 -3.77
N CYS A 81 0.46 11.11 -3.48
CA CYS A 81 -0.30 11.75 -2.42
C CYS A 81 0.32 11.50 -1.04
N TYR A 82 0.69 10.25 -0.74
CA TYR A 82 1.28 9.86 0.54
C TYR A 82 2.61 10.57 0.80
N PHE A 83 3.53 10.58 -0.17
CA PHE A 83 4.80 11.27 -0.03
C PHE A 83 4.65 12.79 0.07
N LYS A 84 3.67 13.35 -0.64
CA LYS A 84 3.34 14.77 -0.49
C LYS A 84 2.82 15.06 0.91
N ALA A 85 1.94 14.24 1.45
CA ALA A 85 1.45 14.38 2.82
C ALA A 85 2.58 14.24 3.84
N LEU A 86 3.49 13.28 3.66
CA LEU A 86 4.67 13.11 4.51
C LEU A 86 5.61 14.31 4.50
N SER A 87 5.71 15.03 3.38
CA SER A 87 6.58 16.20 3.28
C SER A 87 6.08 17.38 4.13
N ILE A 88 4.77 17.51 4.29
CA ILE A 88 4.13 18.65 4.98
C ILE A 88 3.55 18.30 6.36
N GLY A 89 3.25 17.02 6.61
CA GLY A 89 2.57 16.56 7.82
C GLY A 89 3.44 15.76 8.78
N TYR A 90 2.90 15.52 9.97
CA TYR A 90 3.50 14.60 10.94
C TYR A 90 3.32 13.15 10.50
N LEU A 91 4.37 12.34 10.64
CA LEU A 91 4.36 10.93 10.23
C LEU A 91 3.20 10.15 10.84
N SER A 92 2.97 10.29 12.15
CA SER A 92 1.90 9.59 12.87
C SER A 92 0.51 9.88 12.30
N LYS A 93 0.22 11.16 12.06
CA LYS A 93 -1.07 11.60 11.51
C LYS A 93 -1.27 11.12 10.06
N VAL A 94 -0.24 11.25 9.23
CA VAL A 94 -0.30 10.79 7.83
C VAL A 94 -0.51 9.28 7.74
N VAL A 95 0.23 8.50 8.54
CA VAL A 95 0.07 7.03 8.57
C VAL A 95 -1.31 6.63 9.09
N ALA A 96 -1.84 7.32 10.11
CA ALA A 96 -3.17 7.04 10.63
C ALA A 96 -4.26 7.25 9.55
N VAL A 97 -4.19 8.36 8.82
CA VAL A 97 -5.12 8.64 7.71
C VAL A 97 -4.96 7.63 6.57
N ASP A 98 -3.72 7.27 6.20
CA ASP A 98 -3.46 6.27 5.17
C ASP A 98 -4.10 4.92 5.51
N LYS A 99 -4.08 4.51 6.78
CA LYS A 99 -4.73 3.26 7.25
C LYS A 99 -6.25 3.29 7.16
N SER A 100 -6.88 4.45 7.03
CA SER A 100 -8.33 4.54 6.75
C SER A 100 -8.70 3.93 5.39
N SER A 101 -7.75 3.76 4.48
CA SER A 101 -7.93 3.04 3.22
C SER A 101 -8.39 1.59 3.42
N THR A 102 -8.09 0.99 4.58
CA THR A 102 -8.55 -0.35 4.96
C THR A 102 -10.07 -0.42 4.99
N PHE A 103 -10.74 0.62 5.51
CA PHE A 103 -12.20 0.72 5.49
C PHE A 103 -12.75 0.67 4.05
N LEU A 104 -12.17 1.49 3.16
CA LEU A 104 -12.57 1.51 1.76
C LEU A 104 -12.33 0.15 1.08
N THR A 105 -11.20 -0.49 1.37
CA THR A 105 -10.87 -1.82 0.83
C THR A 105 -11.89 -2.86 1.25
N ILE A 106 -12.28 -2.89 2.52
CA ILE A 106 -13.27 -3.85 3.03
C ILE A 106 -14.65 -3.57 2.41
N LEU A 107 -15.05 -2.30 2.30
CA LEU A 107 -16.30 -1.93 1.66
C LEU A 107 -16.35 -2.41 0.20
N LEU A 108 -15.28 -2.18 -0.55
CA LEU A 108 -15.17 -2.63 -1.93
C LEU A 108 -15.13 -4.16 -2.04
N ALA A 109 -14.45 -4.85 -1.12
CA ALA A 109 -14.43 -6.31 -1.08
C ALA A 109 -15.83 -6.91 -0.87
N LEU A 110 -16.62 -6.32 0.02
CA LEU A 110 -18.01 -6.72 0.24
C LEU A 110 -18.87 -6.55 -1.04
N ILE A 111 -18.68 -5.42 -1.75
CA ILE A 111 -19.48 -5.10 -2.94
C ILE A 111 -19.06 -5.96 -4.14
N PHE A 112 -17.76 -6.04 -4.44
CA PHE A 112 -17.24 -6.68 -5.65
C PHE A 112 -17.01 -8.19 -5.51
N PHE A 113 -16.52 -8.64 -4.35
CA PHE A 113 -16.19 -10.04 -4.13
C PHE A 113 -17.26 -10.78 -3.31
N ARG A 114 -18.29 -10.06 -2.81
CA ARG A 114 -19.36 -10.63 -1.98
C ARG A 114 -18.83 -11.45 -0.81
N GLU A 115 -17.75 -10.98 -0.18
CA GLU A 115 -17.18 -11.64 0.98
C GLU A 115 -18.19 -11.67 2.14
N PRO A 116 -18.24 -12.74 2.94
CA PRO A 116 -19.15 -12.81 4.08
C PRO A 116 -18.76 -11.75 5.12
N PHE A 117 -19.71 -10.88 5.44
CA PHE A 117 -19.50 -9.85 6.46
C PHE A 117 -19.68 -10.45 7.86
N HIS A 118 -18.58 -10.52 8.60
CA HIS A 118 -18.62 -10.84 10.02
C HIS A 118 -18.78 -9.59 10.87
N TRP A 119 -19.64 -9.62 11.86
CA TRP A 119 -19.87 -8.48 12.77
C TRP A 119 -18.59 -8.04 13.50
N LEU A 120 -17.67 -8.98 13.77
CA LEU A 120 -16.32 -8.69 14.30
C LEU A 120 -15.49 -7.81 13.37
N THR A 121 -15.64 -7.98 12.06
CA THR A 121 -14.99 -7.11 11.06
C THR A 121 -15.52 -5.69 11.17
N GLY A 122 -16.85 -5.54 11.34
CA GLY A 122 -17.47 -4.23 11.58
C GLY A 122 -16.97 -3.54 12.85
N LEU A 123 -16.87 -4.29 13.95
CA LEU A 123 -16.26 -3.79 15.18
C LEU A 123 -14.81 -3.38 14.99
N GLY A 124 -14.02 -4.19 14.32
CA GLY A 124 -12.61 -3.87 14.02
C GLY A 124 -12.47 -2.56 13.24
N ILE A 125 -13.30 -2.34 12.23
CA ILE A 125 -13.34 -1.10 11.45
C ILE A 125 -13.71 0.09 12.33
N ALA A 126 -14.73 -0.04 13.20
CA ALA A 126 -15.16 1.03 14.10
C ALA A 126 -14.03 1.43 15.07
N VAL A 127 -13.34 0.46 15.65
CA VAL A 127 -12.20 0.70 16.55
C VAL A 127 -11.04 1.37 15.80
N MET A 128 -10.71 0.90 14.60
CA MET A 128 -9.67 1.53 13.77
C MET A 128 -10.01 2.98 13.42
N SER A 129 -11.27 3.25 13.05
CA SER A 129 -11.73 4.59 12.71
C SER A 129 -11.67 5.53 13.92
N ALA A 130 -12.11 5.05 15.08
CA ALA A 130 -12.00 5.81 16.34
C ALA A 130 -10.53 6.08 16.70
N GLY A 131 -9.67 5.06 16.61
CA GLY A 131 -8.23 5.22 16.85
C GLY A 131 -7.57 6.22 15.89
N THR A 132 -7.93 6.19 14.61
CA THR A 132 -7.44 7.16 13.62
C THR A 132 -7.90 8.58 13.97
N ALA A 133 -9.17 8.77 14.37
CA ALA A 133 -9.70 10.07 14.76
C ALA A 133 -8.94 10.63 15.98
N LEU A 134 -8.70 9.82 17.00
CA LEU A 134 -7.91 10.20 18.18
C LEU A 134 -6.46 10.59 17.85
N MET A 135 -5.84 9.97 16.84
CA MET A 135 -4.48 10.32 16.41
C MET A 135 -4.40 11.63 15.63
N LEU A 136 -5.52 12.16 15.17
CA LEU A 136 -5.59 13.43 14.43
C LEU A 136 -5.67 14.65 15.34
N GLU A 137 -6.17 14.47 16.56
CA GLU A 137 -6.17 15.51 17.59
C GLU A 137 -4.77 15.75 18.16
#